data_e46e7125f14cb72ac3e192388e920092
#
_entry.id   e46e7125f14cb72ac3e192388e920092
#
_cell.length_a   1.000
_cell.length_b   1.000
_cell.length_c   1.000
_cell.angle_alpha   90.00
_cell.angle_beta   90.00
_cell.angle_gamma   90.00
#
_symmetry.space_group_name_H-M   'P 1'
#
loop_
_entity.id
_entity.type
_entity.pdbx_description
1 polymer ?
#
loop_
_entity_poly.entity_id
_entity_poly.type
_entity_poly.pdbx_seq_one_letter_code
_entity_poly.pdbx_strand_id
1 'polypeptide(L)'
;MTAHKPGDPTTLNRLYGRAKGKPLRAGQQDLVDNLLPQIAVPAEGPVTAQILFGYDRPLHFEIGFGGGEHMAGRADMLPDHGFIGAEPFVNGVAQALVHISGDPHLAGKGGERAPLGNVRIHHGDALEVLRRIPDGALSFAYLLHPDPWPKARHAKRRMMNDGPVDLIAAKLKPGGEFRFGTDHPVYLAHALMVMRRHRHQFEWLAKDARDFLVRPGGWPETRYEAKARAQGHEVWYFRYRRKG
;
A
#
# COMPACT_ATOMS: atom_id res chain seq x y z
N MET A 1 -22.73 13.96 29.87
CA MET A 1 -22.31 14.28 28.49
C MET A 1 -20.85 14.67 28.52
N THR A 2 -19.94 13.72 28.35
CA THR A 2 -18.51 13.99 28.31
C THR A 2 -18.12 14.32 26.86
N ALA A 3 -17.69 15.55 26.65
CA ALA A 3 -17.21 16.04 25.36
C ALA A 3 -16.02 15.15 24.88
N HIS A 4 -16.16 14.56 23.70
CA HIS A 4 -15.10 13.83 23.01
C HIS A 4 -14.00 14.85 22.66
N LYS A 5 -12.84 14.75 23.32
CA LYS A 5 -11.65 15.53 22.93
C LYS A 5 -11.18 15.04 21.55
N PRO A 6 -10.91 15.93 20.57
CA PRO A 6 -10.22 15.56 19.33
C PRO A 6 -8.92 14.85 19.69
N GLY A 7 -8.66 13.71 19.05
CA GLY A 7 -7.48 12.89 19.35
C GLY A 7 -6.19 13.71 19.17
N ASP A 8 -5.29 13.54 20.12
CA ASP A 8 -3.93 14.10 20.11
C ASP A 8 -3.23 13.70 18.80
N PRO A 9 -2.78 14.64 17.94
CA PRO A 9 -2.10 14.35 16.69
C PRO A 9 -0.82 13.51 16.88
N THR A 10 -0.24 13.45 18.07
CA THR A 10 0.92 12.62 18.39
C THR A 10 0.61 11.12 18.49
N THR A 11 -0.67 10.73 18.68
CA THR A 11 -1.08 9.33 18.73
C THR A 11 -1.24 8.67 17.35
N LEU A 12 -1.26 9.45 16.28
CA LEU A 12 -1.36 8.94 14.89
C LEU A 12 -0.02 8.38 14.33
N ASN A 13 1.11 8.62 14.99
CA ASN A 13 2.43 8.27 14.51
C ASN A 13 3.03 7.01 15.14
N ARG A 14 2.24 6.18 15.82
CA ARG A 14 2.77 4.94 16.40
C ARG A 14 2.65 3.80 15.39
N LEU A 15 3.76 3.45 14.74
CA LEU A 15 3.88 2.22 13.95
C LEU A 15 3.57 1.01 14.84
N TYR A 16 2.61 0.19 14.39
CA TYR A 16 2.28 -1.08 14.99
C TYR A 16 2.68 -2.18 14.00
N GLY A 17 3.50 -3.08 14.41
CA GLY A 17 3.93 -4.17 13.54
C GLY A 17 5.39 -4.53 13.78
N ARG A 18 5.87 -5.49 13.00
CA ARG A 18 7.25 -5.97 13.07
C ARG A 18 8.15 -5.04 12.25
N ALA A 19 9.14 -4.41 12.87
CA ALA A 19 10.10 -3.57 12.16
C ALA A 19 11.30 -4.38 11.61
N LYS A 20 11.71 -5.45 12.30
CA LYS A 20 12.86 -6.30 11.92
C LYS A 20 12.49 -7.78 11.93
N GLY A 21 13.07 -8.53 11.00
CA GLY A 21 12.92 -9.98 10.87
C GLY A 21 14.25 -10.72 11.05
N LYS A 22 14.42 -11.81 10.29
CA LYS A 22 15.70 -12.51 10.18
C LYS A 22 16.75 -11.60 9.51
N PRO A 23 18.06 -11.80 9.76
CA PRO A 23 19.10 -11.11 9.03
C PRO A 23 18.88 -11.21 7.51
N LEU A 24 19.18 -10.13 6.80
CA LEU A 24 19.10 -10.09 5.34
C LEU A 24 20.21 -10.99 4.74
N ARG A 25 19.95 -11.56 3.58
CA ARG A 25 21.00 -12.20 2.78
C ARG A 25 21.93 -11.13 2.20
N ALA A 26 23.18 -11.47 1.90
CA ALA A 26 24.18 -10.51 1.40
C ALA A 26 23.68 -9.68 0.21
N GLY A 27 23.09 -10.30 -0.81
CA GLY A 27 22.55 -9.56 -1.97
C GLY A 27 21.35 -8.67 -1.63
N GLN A 28 20.52 -9.05 -0.65
CA GLN A 28 19.43 -8.19 -0.16
C GLN A 28 19.98 -7.01 0.65
N GLN A 29 21.02 -7.22 1.44
CA GLN A 29 21.69 -6.15 2.18
C GLN A 29 22.33 -5.16 1.20
N ASP A 30 23.01 -5.66 0.17
CA ASP A 30 23.58 -4.82 -0.88
C ASP A 30 22.53 -3.92 -1.56
N LEU A 31 21.35 -4.46 -1.90
CA LEU A 31 20.26 -3.66 -2.45
C LEU A 31 19.74 -2.60 -1.47
N VAL A 32 19.67 -2.91 -0.18
CA VAL A 32 19.26 -1.94 0.85
C VAL A 32 20.31 -0.83 0.98
N ASP A 33 21.59 -1.16 0.92
CA ASP A 33 22.66 -0.19 1.10
C ASP A 33 22.90 0.67 -0.16
N ASN A 34 22.69 0.11 -1.36
CA ASN A 34 23.07 0.76 -2.61
C ASN A 34 21.88 1.18 -3.50
N LEU A 35 20.80 0.38 -3.61
CA LEU A 35 19.65 0.71 -4.46
C LEU A 35 18.61 1.56 -3.73
N LEU A 36 18.28 1.22 -2.47
CA LEU A 36 17.26 1.94 -1.72
C LEU A 36 17.54 3.45 -1.64
N PRO A 37 18.74 3.95 -1.37
CA PRO A 37 19.02 5.39 -1.35
C PRO A 37 18.71 6.09 -2.68
N GLN A 38 18.89 5.40 -3.82
CA GLN A 38 18.66 5.96 -5.16
C GLN A 38 17.17 6.11 -5.51
N ILE A 39 16.31 5.25 -4.93
CA ILE A 39 14.87 5.25 -5.19
C ILE A 39 14.04 5.63 -3.95
N ALA A 40 14.69 6.14 -2.91
CA ALA A 40 13.99 6.59 -1.72
C ALA A 40 13.11 7.81 -2.01
N VAL A 41 11.93 7.85 -1.38
CA VAL A 41 11.14 9.08 -1.29
C VAL A 41 11.95 10.11 -0.51
N PRO A 42 12.11 11.36 -0.97
CA PRO A 42 12.83 12.40 -0.23
C PRO A 42 12.37 12.51 1.23
N ALA A 43 13.30 12.74 2.15
CA ALA A 43 12.98 12.80 3.59
C ALA A 43 12.04 13.97 3.94
N GLU A 44 12.12 15.07 3.20
CA GLU A 44 11.35 16.29 3.43
C GLU A 44 10.71 16.83 2.14
N GLY A 45 9.83 17.82 2.28
CA GLY A 45 9.18 18.49 1.18
C GLY A 45 7.98 17.72 0.60
N PRO A 46 7.30 18.27 -0.41
CA PRO A 46 6.14 17.65 -1.04
C PRO A 46 6.52 16.43 -1.86
N VAL A 47 5.61 15.47 -1.94
CA VAL A 47 5.76 14.23 -2.71
C VAL A 47 4.88 14.33 -3.94
N THR A 48 5.46 14.69 -5.09
CA THR A 48 4.76 14.86 -6.37
C THR A 48 5.42 14.04 -7.48
N ALA A 49 4.69 13.79 -8.58
CA ALA A 49 5.25 13.09 -9.73
C ALA A 49 6.47 13.84 -10.31
N GLN A 50 6.37 15.16 -10.41
CA GLN A 50 7.47 16.02 -10.92
C GLN A 50 8.74 15.87 -10.06
N ILE A 51 8.63 15.87 -8.73
CA ILE A 51 9.79 15.73 -7.83
C ILE A 51 10.38 14.33 -7.90
N LEU A 52 9.52 13.31 -7.95
CA LEU A 52 9.97 11.91 -7.88
C LEU A 52 10.49 11.38 -9.21
N PHE A 53 9.94 11.84 -10.33
CA PHE A 53 10.17 11.24 -11.65
C PHE A 53 10.58 12.25 -12.73
N GLY A 54 10.60 13.55 -12.42
CA GLY A 54 11.00 14.62 -13.36
C GLY A 54 9.88 15.12 -14.29
N TYR A 55 8.69 14.48 -14.29
CA TYR A 55 7.53 14.85 -15.11
C TYR A 55 6.22 14.35 -14.51
N ASP A 56 5.10 14.92 -14.94
CA ASP A 56 3.78 14.51 -14.50
C ASP A 56 3.40 13.13 -15.05
N ARG A 57 2.84 12.33 -14.16
CA ARG A 57 2.32 10.98 -14.46
C ARG A 57 1.27 10.58 -13.44
N PRO A 58 0.37 9.65 -13.76
CA PRO A 58 -0.55 9.11 -12.77
C PRO A 58 0.20 8.47 -11.61
N LEU A 59 -0.09 8.89 -10.38
CA LEU A 59 0.55 8.35 -9.18
C LEU A 59 -0.28 7.27 -8.52
N HIS A 60 0.40 6.21 -8.12
CA HIS A 60 -0.10 5.11 -7.31
C HIS A 60 0.61 5.12 -5.95
N PHE A 61 -0.13 4.85 -4.88
CA PHE A 61 0.44 4.76 -3.53
C PHE A 61 0.03 3.43 -2.87
N GLU A 62 1.00 2.62 -2.47
CA GLU A 62 0.75 1.34 -1.78
C GLU A 62 1.17 1.43 -0.32
N ILE A 63 0.18 1.23 0.56
CA ILE A 63 0.32 1.28 2.01
C ILE A 63 0.67 -0.11 2.53
N GLY A 64 1.88 -0.28 3.09
CA GLY A 64 2.32 -1.57 3.60
C GLY A 64 2.49 -2.60 2.48
N PHE A 65 3.37 -2.32 1.51
CA PHE A 65 3.55 -3.18 0.33
C PHE A 65 4.13 -4.57 0.63
N GLY A 66 4.54 -4.85 1.87
CA GLY A 66 5.13 -6.14 2.25
C GLY A 66 6.36 -6.50 1.41
N GLY A 67 6.27 -7.53 0.58
CA GLY A 67 7.36 -7.92 -0.32
C GLY A 67 7.39 -7.20 -1.65
N GLY A 68 6.42 -6.34 -1.93
CA GLY A 68 6.37 -5.50 -3.11
C GLY A 68 5.93 -6.22 -4.40
N GLU A 69 5.43 -7.46 -4.33
CA GLU A 69 5.01 -8.23 -5.50
C GLU A 69 3.96 -7.49 -6.33
N HIS A 70 2.94 -6.95 -5.63
CA HIS A 70 1.86 -6.20 -6.29
C HIS A 70 2.39 -4.90 -6.89
N MET A 71 3.09 -4.08 -6.10
CA MET A 71 3.62 -2.79 -6.55
C MET A 71 4.57 -2.94 -7.74
N ALA A 72 5.55 -3.85 -7.66
CA ALA A 72 6.51 -4.08 -8.72
C ALA A 72 5.84 -4.64 -9.99
N GLY A 73 4.92 -5.61 -9.85
CA GLY A 73 4.18 -6.14 -10.99
C GLY A 73 3.28 -5.10 -11.65
N ARG A 74 2.67 -4.19 -10.89
CA ARG A 74 1.89 -3.08 -11.44
C ARG A 74 2.79 -2.05 -12.14
N ALA A 75 3.96 -1.76 -11.57
CA ALA A 75 4.93 -0.83 -12.14
C ALA A 75 5.47 -1.33 -13.49
N ASP A 76 5.71 -2.63 -13.59
CA ASP A 76 6.12 -3.30 -14.82
C ASP A 76 5.04 -3.21 -15.93
N MET A 77 3.77 -3.42 -15.55
CA MET A 77 2.63 -3.34 -16.48
C MET A 77 2.32 -1.91 -16.94
N LEU A 78 2.71 -0.89 -16.18
CA LEU A 78 2.35 0.51 -16.39
C LEU A 78 3.59 1.41 -16.31
N PRO A 79 4.51 1.35 -17.27
CA PRO A 79 5.78 2.09 -17.24
C PRO A 79 5.59 3.61 -17.21
N ASP A 80 4.49 4.13 -17.77
CA ASP A 80 4.16 5.55 -17.79
C ASP A 80 3.53 6.06 -16.49
N HIS A 81 3.25 5.18 -15.51
CA HIS A 81 2.73 5.54 -14.20
C HIS A 81 3.86 5.56 -13.16
N GLY A 82 3.71 6.37 -12.10
CA GLY A 82 4.61 6.41 -10.96
C GLY A 82 4.05 5.62 -9.77
N PHE A 83 4.88 4.82 -9.14
CA PHE A 83 4.52 3.99 -7.99
C PHE A 83 5.31 4.41 -6.77
N ILE A 84 4.60 4.65 -5.68
CA ILE A 84 5.17 4.99 -4.37
C ILE A 84 4.72 3.91 -3.40
N GLY A 85 5.64 3.30 -2.69
CA GLY A 85 5.33 2.33 -1.65
C GLY A 85 5.92 2.72 -0.31
N ALA A 86 5.19 2.47 0.77
CA ALA A 86 5.69 2.64 2.13
C ALA A 86 5.57 1.33 2.92
N GLU A 87 6.66 0.92 3.58
CA GLU A 87 6.74 -0.33 4.36
C GLU A 87 7.73 -0.17 5.52
N PRO A 88 7.33 -0.39 6.77
CA PRO A 88 8.23 -0.31 7.91
C PRO A 88 9.10 -1.55 8.13
N PHE A 89 8.72 -2.70 7.57
CA PHE A 89 9.43 -3.97 7.76
C PHE A 89 10.59 -4.11 6.78
N VAL A 90 11.82 -3.97 7.26
CA VAL A 90 13.04 -3.96 6.42
C VAL A 90 13.17 -5.19 5.51
N ASN A 91 12.77 -6.40 5.98
CA ASN A 91 12.82 -7.58 5.13
C ASN A 91 11.79 -7.52 3.97
N GLY A 92 10.67 -6.84 4.16
CA GLY A 92 9.73 -6.52 3.10
C GLY A 92 10.35 -5.59 2.08
N VAL A 93 10.92 -4.47 2.54
CA VAL A 93 11.65 -3.53 1.69
C VAL A 93 12.73 -4.23 0.87
N ALA A 94 13.58 -5.03 1.52
CA ALA A 94 14.64 -5.79 0.85
C ALA A 94 14.09 -6.75 -0.24
N GLN A 95 12.94 -7.37 0.00
CA GLN A 95 12.30 -8.21 -1.00
C GLN A 95 11.73 -7.40 -2.17
N ALA A 96 11.12 -6.23 -1.89
CA ALA A 96 10.64 -5.33 -2.94
C ALA A 96 11.79 -4.84 -3.83
N LEU A 97 12.96 -4.53 -3.24
CA LEU A 97 14.15 -4.14 -4.00
C LEU A 97 14.62 -5.24 -4.94
N VAL A 98 14.52 -6.52 -4.56
CA VAL A 98 14.79 -7.66 -5.47
C VAL A 98 13.86 -7.61 -6.68
N HIS A 99 12.57 -7.35 -6.48
CA HIS A 99 11.62 -7.23 -7.60
C HIS A 99 11.88 -5.98 -8.44
N ILE A 100 12.33 -4.88 -7.85
CA ILE A 100 12.59 -3.61 -8.54
C ILE A 100 13.89 -3.67 -9.33
N SER A 101 14.95 -4.29 -8.79
CA SER A 101 16.26 -4.38 -9.43
C SER A 101 16.24 -5.16 -10.76
N GLY A 102 15.31 -6.10 -10.91
CA GLY A 102 15.26 -6.99 -12.07
C GLY A 102 16.38 -8.02 -12.11
N ASP A 103 17.18 -8.15 -11.05
CA ASP A 103 18.31 -9.09 -10.97
C ASP A 103 17.79 -10.55 -10.88
N PRO A 104 18.01 -11.38 -11.90
CA PRO A 104 17.57 -12.77 -11.92
C PRO A 104 18.25 -13.64 -10.86
N HIS A 105 19.48 -13.33 -10.46
CA HIS A 105 20.23 -14.08 -9.44
C HIS A 105 19.60 -13.92 -8.04
N LEU A 106 18.93 -12.81 -7.80
CA LEU A 106 18.23 -12.53 -6.54
C LEU A 106 16.75 -12.91 -6.59
N ALA A 107 16.11 -12.84 -7.75
CA ALA A 107 14.67 -13.09 -7.94
C ALA A 107 14.28 -14.57 -7.93
N GLY A 108 15.21 -15.50 -8.14
CA GLY A 108 15.02 -16.97 -8.06
C GLY A 108 14.29 -17.58 -9.26
N LYS A 109 13.10 -17.18 -9.59
CA LYS A 109 12.27 -17.66 -10.72
C LYS A 109 11.71 -16.47 -11.50
N GLY A 110 12.54 -15.72 -12.14
CA GLY A 110 12.16 -14.64 -13.04
C GLY A 110 13.23 -14.48 -14.09
N GLY A 111 12.85 -14.26 -15.34
CA GLY A 111 13.80 -13.90 -16.37
C GLY A 111 14.45 -12.55 -16.05
N GLU A 112 15.60 -12.30 -16.64
CA GLU A 112 16.26 -11.01 -16.62
C GLU A 112 15.32 -9.92 -17.15
N ARG A 113 15.17 -8.83 -16.43
CA ARG A 113 14.43 -7.66 -16.90
C ARG A 113 15.16 -6.37 -16.49
N ALA A 114 14.84 -5.29 -17.17
CA ALA A 114 15.36 -3.98 -16.80
C ALA A 114 14.86 -3.56 -15.40
N PRO A 115 15.68 -2.84 -14.61
CA PRO A 115 15.25 -2.25 -13.36
C PRO A 115 14.04 -1.32 -13.54
N LEU A 116 13.13 -1.32 -12.56
CA LEU A 116 11.95 -0.46 -12.59
C LEU A 116 12.32 0.98 -12.19
N GLY A 117 12.38 1.88 -13.18
CA GLY A 117 12.69 3.30 -12.95
C GLY A 117 11.51 4.12 -12.37
N ASN A 118 10.29 3.58 -12.44
CA ASN A 118 9.05 4.25 -12.08
C ASN A 118 8.54 3.90 -10.66
N VAL A 119 9.42 3.42 -9.77
CA VAL A 119 9.10 3.11 -8.37
C VAL A 119 9.90 3.97 -7.41
N ARG A 120 9.27 4.41 -6.32
CA ARG A 120 9.92 5.07 -5.17
C ARG A 120 9.47 4.41 -3.88
N ILE A 121 10.42 4.24 -2.95
CA ILE A 121 10.22 3.53 -1.69
C ILE A 121 10.38 4.47 -0.50
N HIS A 122 9.46 4.37 0.45
CA HIS A 122 9.63 4.91 1.80
C HIS A 122 9.76 3.75 2.79
N HIS A 123 10.93 3.62 3.41
CA HIS A 123 11.12 2.68 4.51
C HIS A 123 10.63 3.32 5.81
N GLY A 124 9.32 3.23 6.08
CA GLY A 124 8.70 3.90 7.22
C GLY A 124 7.17 3.88 7.20
N ASP A 125 6.59 4.83 7.94
CA ASP A 125 5.14 4.98 8.07
C ASP A 125 4.52 5.56 6.78
N ALA A 126 3.56 4.85 6.23
CA ALA A 126 2.82 5.31 5.05
C ALA A 126 2.09 6.65 5.28
N LEU A 127 1.64 6.93 6.50
CA LEU A 127 0.96 8.19 6.83
C LEU A 127 1.89 9.41 6.77
N GLU A 128 3.19 9.24 7.00
CA GLU A 128 4.18 10.31 6.83
C GLU A 128 4.24 10.77 5.38
N VAL A 129 4.32 9.82 4.44
CA VAL A 129 4.34 10.11 3.01
C VAL A 129 3.00 10.67 2.54
N LEU A 130 1.88 10.03 2.93
CA LEU A 130 0.54 10.48 2.55
C LEU A 130 0.27 11.94 2.91
N ARG A 131 0.70 12.40 4.08
CA ARG A 131 0.54 13.81 4.49
C ARG A 131 1.28 14.80 3.59
N ARG A 132 2.35 14.35 2.94
CA ARG A 132 3.21 15.17 2.07
C ARG A 132 2.80 15.14 0.60
N ILE A 133 1.93 14.20 0.22
CA ILE A 133 1.31 14.17 -1.11
C ILE A 133 0.26 15.28 -1.18
N PRO A 134 0.22 16.13 -2.22
CA PRO A 134 -0.83 17.12 -2.39
C PRO A 134 -2.21 16.48 -2.52
N ASP A 135 -3.26 17.20 -2.11
CA ASP A 135 -4.63 16.74 -2.26
C ASP A 135 -4.97 16.56 -3.74
N GLY A 136 -5.67 15.49 -4.06
CA GLY A 136 -6.06 15.16 -5.43
C GLY A 136 -4.93 14.67 -6.35
N ALA A 137 -3.72 14.39 -5.83
CA ALA A 137 -2.58 14.00 -6.67
C ALA A 137 -2.55 12.51 -7.00
N LEU A 138 -3.21 11.65 -6.23
CA LEU A 138 -3.18 10.20 -6.46
C LEU A 138 -4.28 9.75 -7.42
N SER A 139 -3.92 8.90 -8.38
CA SER A 139 -4.87 8.15 -9.20
C SER A 139 -5.35 6.88 -8.52
N PHE A 140 -4.48 6.24 -7.74
CA PHE A 140 -4.78 5.01 -7.03
C PHE A 140 -4.09 4.99 -5.65
N ALA A 141 -4.81 4.43 -4.66
CA ALA A 141 -4.26 4.05 -3.37
C ALA A 141 -4.57 2.57 -3.10
N TYR A 142 -3.63 1.84 -2.49
CA TYR A 142 -3.79 0.41 -2.22
C TYR A 142 -3.53 0.13 -0.74
N LEU A 143 -4.33 -0.78 -0.18
CA LEU A 143 -4.12 -1.37 1.14
C LEU A 143 -4.43 -2.86 1.02
N LEU A 144 -3.41 -3.69 0.82
CA LEU A 144 -3.56 -5.10 0.52
C LEU A 144 -3.05 -5.96 1.68
N HIS A 145 -3.92 -6.84 2.19
CA HIS A 145 -3.64 -7.78 3.28
C HIS A 145 -2.99 -7.12 4.52
N PRO A 146 -3.56 -6.01 5.03
CA PRO A 146 -3.03 -5.36 6.22
C PRO A 146 -3.13 -6.27 7.46
N ASP A 147 -2.27 -6.03 8.45
CA ASP A 147 -2.32 -6.73 9.73
C ASP A 147 -3.72 -6.65 10.36
N PRO A 148 -4.39 -7.77 10.65
CA PRO A 148 -5.81 -7.78 11.00
C PRO A 148 -6.12 -7.26 12.39
N TRP A 149 -5.16 -7.30 13.32
CA TRP A 149 -5.35 -6.90 14.72
C TRP A 149 -6.70 -7.40 15.28
N PRO A 150 -6.92 -8.74 15.40
CA PRO A 150 -8.26 -9.31 15.60
C PRO A 150 -8.91 -8.94 16.93
N LYS A 151 -8.11 -8.65 17.98
CA LYS A 151 -8.65 -8.26 19.30
C LYS A 151 -9.29 -6.88 19.22
N ALA A 152 -10.50 -6.72 19.76
CA ALA A 152 -11.26 -5.45 19.78
C ALA A 152 -10.44 -4.26 20.30
N ARG A 153 -9.68 -4.44 21.40
CA ARG A 153 -8.80 -3.41 21.98
C ARG A 153 -7.70 -2.92 21.04
N HIS A 154 -7.40 -3.68 19.97
CA HIS A 154 -6.40 -3.36 18.95
C HIS A 154 -7.00 -2.72 17.69
N ALA A 155 -8.32 -2.54 17.60
CA ALA A 155 -8.98 -1.98 16.41
C ALA A 155 -8.39 -0.62 15.99
N LYS A 156 -7.98 0.21 16.97
CA LYS A 156 -7.29 1.49 16.73
C LYS A 156 -5.94 1.40 15.99
N ARG A 157 -5.35 0.19 15.88
CA ARG A 157 -4.09 -0.06 15.19
C ARG A 157 -4.29 -0.35 13.69
N ARG A 158 -5.54 -0.63 13.29
CA ARG A 158 -5.85 -0.95 11.90
C ARG A 158 -5.69 0.30 11.04
N MET A 159 -5.08 0.13 9.87
CA MET A 159 -4.96 1.23 8.89
C MET A 159 -6.36 1.66 8.38
N MET A 160 -7.31 0.73 8.32
CA MET A 160 -8.69 0.99 7.93
C MET A 160 -9.48 1.58 9.10
N ASN A 161 -9.21 2.85 9.43
CA ASN A 161 -9.95 3.68 10.40
C ASN A 161 -10.29 5.03 9.77
N ASP A 162 -11.18 5.79 10.40
CA ASP A 162 -11.73 7.02 9.84
C ASP A 162 -10.64 8.02 9.42
N GLY A 163 -9.67 8.34 10.30
CA GLY A 163 -8.60 9.30 9.99
C GLY A 163 -7.73 8.93 8.79
N PRO A 164 -7.14 7.72 8.72
CA PRO A 164 -6.43 7.27 7.52
C PRO A 164 -7.29 7.24 6.26
N VAL A 165 -8.57 6.84 6.34
CA VAL A 165 -9.47 6.81 5.19
C VAL A 165 -9.81 8.21 4.70
N ASP A 166 -10.02 9.19 5.60
CA ASP A 166 -10.19 10.60 5.25
C ASP A 166 -8.94 11.14 4.55
N LEU A 167 -7.75 10.79 5.06
CA LEU A 167 -6.49 11.21 4.43
C LEU A 167 -6.35 10.61 3.03
N ILE A 168 -6.62 9.32 2.84
CA ILE A 168 -6.60 8.67 1.53
C ILE A 168 -7.60 9.35 0.59
N ALA A 169 -8.81 9.67 1.06
CA ALA A 169 -9.82 10.36 0.27
C ALA A 169 -9.36 11.75 -0.20
N ALA A 170 -8.70 12.51 0.68
CA ALA A 170 -8.16 13.82 0.33
C ALA A 170 -7.06 13.72 -0.73
N LYS A 171 -6.20 12.69 -0.66
CA LYS A 171 -5.08 12.52 -1.60
C LYS A 171 -5.49 11.96 -2.96
N LEU A 172 -6.59 11.23 -3.04
CA LEU A 172 -7.13 10.74 -4.30
C LEU A 172 -7.79 11.87 -5.09
N LYS A 173 -7.49 11.97 -6.38
CA LYS A 173 -8.23 12.84 -7.30
C LYS A 173 -9.69 12.39 -7.43
N PRO A 174 -10.62 13.28 -7.81
CA PRO A 174 -11.97 12.86 -8.22
C PRO A 174 -11.90 11.75 -9.28
N GLY A 175 -12.64 10.66 -9.09
CA GLY A 175 -12.57 9.48 -9.94
C GLY A 175 -11.42 8.52 -9.67
N GLY A 176 -10.44 8.90 -8.84
CA GLY A 176 -9.36 8.01 -8.40
C GLY A 176 -9.89 6.84 -7.56
N GLU A 177 -9.16 5.73 -7.52
CA GLU A 177 -9.61 4.51 -6.85
C GLU A 177 -8.81 4.19 -5.59
N PHE A 178 -9.51 3.90 -4.50
CA PHE A 178 -8.98 3.20 -3.34
C PHE A 178 -9.25 1.70 -3.48
N ARG A 179 -8.21 0.89 -3.43
CA ARG A 179 -8.26 -0.56 -3.60
C ARG A 179 -7.81 -1.25 -2.33
N PHE A 180 -8.67 -2.12 -1.82
CA PHE A 180 -8.47 -2.81 -0.56
C PHE A 180 -8.62 -4.32 -0.75
N GLY A 181 -7.76 -5.12 -0.09
CA GLY A 181 -7.84 -6.57 -0.09
C GLY A 181 -7.56 -7.14 1.30
N THR A 182 -8.30 -8.19 1.69
CA THR A 182 -8.08 -8.92 2.95
C THR A 182 -8.59 -10.35 2.85
N ASP A 183 -7.97 -11.25 3.60
CA ASP A 183 -8.40 -12.64 3.83
C ASP A 183 -8.93 -12.86 5.25
N HIS A 184 -8.99 -11.79 6.07
CA HIS A 184 -9.34 -11.90 7.49
C HIS A 184 -10.76 -11.36 7.78
N PRO A 185 -11.72 -12.21 8.23
CA PRO A 185 -13.14 -11.83 8.37
C PRO A 185 -13.38 -10.69 9.37
N VAL A 186 -12.60 -10.63 10.47
CA VAL A 186 -12.72 -9.52 11.43
C VAL A 186 -12.28 -8.19 10.83
N TYR A 187 -11.23 -8.22 9.98
CA TYR A 187 -10.79 -7.00 9.27
C TYR A 187 -11.80 -6.60 8.20
N LEU A 188 -12.34 -7.59 7.47
CA LEU A 188 -13.40 -7.39 6.48
C LEU A 188 -14.60 -6.65 7.10
N ALA A 189 -15.17 -7.20 8.17
CA ALA A 189 -16.33 -6.60 8.84
C ALA A 189 -16.04 -5.16 9.30
N HIS A 190 -14.86 -4.93 9.88
CA HIS A 190 -14.42 -3.60 10.30
C HIS A 190 -14.29 -2.63 9.13
N ALA A 191 -13.63 -3.05 8.05
CA ALA A 191 -13.42 -2.23 6.85
C ALA A 191 -14.77 -1.83 6.20
N LEU A 192 -15.70 -2.76 6.07
CA LEU A 192 -17.04 -2.46 5.54
C LEU A 192 -17.80 -1.43 6.39
N MET A 193 -17.69 -1.53 7.73
CA MET A 193 -18.29 -0.54 8.64
C MET A 193 -17.66 0.84 8.48
N VAL A 194 -16.33 0.92 8.35
CA VAL A 194 -15.64 2.18 8.09
C VAL A 194 -16.07 2.77 6.76
N MET A 195 -16.01 2.00 5.66
CA MET A 195 -16.36 2.48 4.33
C MET A 195 -17.84 2.88 4.22
N ARG A 196 -18.74 2.24 4.97
CA ARG A 196 -20.15 2.67 5.08
C ARG A 196 -20.28 4.09 5.65
N ARG A 197 -19.43 4.47 6.62
CA ARG A 197 -19.42 5.84 7.16
C ARG A 197 -18.87 6.84 6.13
N HIS A 198 -17.94 6.39 5.28
CA HIS A 198 -17.29 7.21 4.24
C HIS A 198 -18.00 7.17 2.87
N ARG A 199 -19.25 6.65 2.81
CA ARG A 199 -20.06 6.59 1.56
C ARG A 199 -20.30 7.97 0.92
N HIS A 200 -20.15 9.05 1.66
CA HIS A 200 -20.22 10.41 1.13
C HIS A 200 -18.98 10.77 0.30
N GLN A 201 -17.83 10.17 0.58
CA GLN A 201 -16.56 10.39 -0.14
C GLN A 201 -16.30 9.32 -1.20
N PHE A 202 -16.82 8.11 -1.00
CA PHE A 202 -16.52 6.97 -1.86
C PHE A 202 -17.79 6.29 -2.41
N GLU A 203 -17.67 5.84 -3.66
CA GLU A 203 -18.59 4.92 -4.31
C GLU A 203 -18.00 3.51 -4.31
N TRP A 204 -18.72 2.50 -3.84
CA TRP A 204 -18.29 1.11 -3.96
C TRP A 204 -18.63 0.61 -5.37
N LEU A 205 -17.62 0.08 -6.09
CA LEU A 205 -17.76 -0.29 -7.51
C LEU A 205 -18.31 -1.70 -7.75
N ALA A 206 -18.50 -2.51 -6.70
CA ALA A 206 -19.07 -3.85 -6.86
C ALA A 206 -20.56 -3.76 -7.24
N LYS A 207 -20.94 -4.53 -8.26
CA LYS A 207 -22.32 -4.72 -8.72
C LYS A 207 -22.90 -6.04 -8.24
N ASP A 208 -22.05 -7.06 -8.13
CA ASP A 208 -22.43 -8.38 -7.62
C ASP A 208 -21.29 -9.01 -6.79
N ALA A 209 -21.51 -10.21 -6.26
CA ALA A 209 -20.57 -10.89 -5.38
C ALA A 209 -19.24 -11.23 -6.08
N ARG A 210 -19.22 -11.47 -7.38
CA ARG A 210 -17.99 -11.80 -8.13
C ARG A 210 -17.02 -10.64 -8.14
N ASP A 211 -17.52 -9.40 -8.10
CA ASP A 211 -16.68 -8.19 -8.11
C ASP A 211 -15.80 -8.03 -6.89
N PHE A 212 -16.10 -8.75 -5.79
CA PHE A 212 -15.27 -8.72 -4.58
C PHE A 212 -14.78 -10.11 -4.11
N LEU A 213 -15.20 -11.20 -4.77
CA LEU A 213 -14.71 -12.56 -4.52
C LEU A 213 -13.64 -13.00 -5.53
N VAL A 214 -13.60 -12.38 -6.69
CA VAL A 214 -12.62 -12.69 -7.74
C VAL A 214 -11.58 -11.59 -7.79
N ARG A 215 -10.30 -11.97 -7.84
CA ARG A 215 -9.21 -11.01 -7.98
C ARG A 215 -9.38 -10.20 -9.27
N PRO A 216 -9.43 -8.86 -9.19
CA PRO A 216 -9.59 -8.01 -10.37
C PRO A 216 -8.45 -8.20 -11.36
N GLY A 217 -8.76 -8.12 -12.65
CA GLY A 217 -7.75 -8.17 -13.71
C GLY A 217 -6.67 -7.09 -13.53
N GLY A 218 -5.42 -7.44 -13.82
CA GLY A 218 -4.29 -6.55 -13.65
C GLY A 218 -3.83 -6.32 -12.19
N TRP A 219 -4.30 -7.13 -11.23
CA TRP A 219 -3.75 -7.17 -9.87
C TRP A 219 -2.76 -8.35 -9.77
N PRO A 220 -1.46 -8.10 -9.65
CA PRO A 220 -0.50 -9.15 -9.35
C PRO A 220 -0.82 -9.84 -8.03
N GLU A 221 -0.65 -11.16 -7.99
CA GLU A 221 -0.83 -11.93 -6.76
C GLU A 221 0.26 -11.61 -5.75
N THR A 222 -0.12 -11.39 -4.49
CA THR A 222 0.84 -11.24 -3.41
C THR A 222 1.13 -12.60 -2.75
N ARG A 223 2.29 -12.72 -2.09
CA ARG A 223 2.60 -13.90 -1.27
C ARG A 223 1.56 -14.14 -0.16
N TYR A 224 0.94 -13.08 0.35
CA TYR A 224 -0.08 -13.16 1.39
C TYR A 224 -1.36 -13.76 0.84
N GLU A 225 -1.77 -13.35 -0.36
CA GLU A 225 -2.90 -13.94 -1.07
C GLU A 225 -2.64 -15.42 -1.39
N ALA A 226 -1.49 -15.75 -1.97
CA ALA A 226 -1.11 -17.12 -2.26
C ALA A 226 -1.13 -18.01 -1.00
N LYS A 227 -0.62 -17.48 0.12
CA LYS A 227 -0.66 -18.18 1.42
C LYS A 227 -2.08 -18.36 1.93
N ALA A 228 -2.93 -17.34 1.87
CA ALA A 228 -4.32 -17.42 2.30
C ALA A 228 -5.08 -18.48 1.50
N ARG A 229 -4.94 -18.49 0.18
CA ARG A 229 -5.53 -19.50 -0.71
C ARG A 229 -5.01 -20.93 -0.42
N ALA A 230 -3.72 -21.09 -0.18
CA ALA A 230 -3.12 -22.38 0.19
C ALA A 230 -3.66 -22.91 1.54
N GLN A 231 -4.14 -22.03 2.41
CA GLN A 231 -4.77 -22.37 3.69
C GLN A 231 -6.30 -22.53 3.57
N GLY A 232 -6.88 -22.41 2.36
CA GLY A 232 -8.31 -22.51 2.12
C GLY A 232 -9.11 -21.27 2.57
N HIS A 233 -8.44 -20.15 2.80
CA HIS A 233 -9.12 -18.91 3.15
C HIS A 233 -9.65 -18.22 1.89
N GLU A 234 -10.83 -17.61 2.01
CA GLU A 234 -11.33 -16.68 1.01
C GLU A 234 -10.53 -15.37 1.07
N VAL A 235 -10.38 -14.74 -0.07
CA VAL A 235 -9.79 -13.41 -0.21
C VAL A 235 -10.84 -12.48 -0.81
N TRP A 236 -11.03 -11.35 -0.17
CA TRP A 236 -11.98 -10.33 -0.61
C TRP A 236 -11.26 -9.13 -1.19
N TYR A 237 -11.75 -8.60 -2.32
CA TYR A 237 -11.19 -7.48 -3.07
C TYR A 237 -12.22 -6.37 -3.19
N PHE A 238 -11.85 -5.16 -2.81
CA PHE A 238 -12.75 -4.00 -2.86
C PHE A 238 -12.15 -2.89 -3.70
N ARG A 239 -13.00 -2.28 -4.49
CA ARG A 239 -12.68 -1.11 -5.29
C ARG A 239 -13.65 0.00 -4.94
N TYR A 240 -13.12 1.12 -4.49
CA TYR A 240 -13.88 2.30 -4.14
C TYR A 240 -13.40 3.47 -4.99
N ARG A 241 -14.35 4.17 -5.64
CA ARG A 241 -14.06 5.37 -6.43
C ARG A 241 -14.25 6.60 -5.57
N ARG A 242 -13.27 7.53 -5.57
CA ARG A 242 -13.41 8.85 -4.93
C ARG A 242 -14.45 9.67 -5.69
N LYS A 243 -15.48 10.12 -4.99
CA LYS A 243 -16.48 11.06 -5.54
C LYS A 243 -15.88 12.45 -5.73
N GLY A 244 -16.47 13.25 -6.60
CA GLY A 244 -16.11 14.66 -6.80
C GLY A 244 -16.48 15.53 -5.61
#